data_dfb8201c98b07f282321a05802ab0592
#
_entry.id   dfb8201c98b07f282321a05802ab0592
#
_cell.length_a   1.000
_cell.length_b   1.000
_cell.length_c   1.000
_cell.angle_alpha   90.00
_cell.angle_beta   90.00
_cell.angle_gamma   90.00
#
_symmetry.space_group_name_H-M   'P 1'
#
loop_
_entity.id
_entity.type
_entity.pdbx_description
1 polymer ?
#
loop_
_entity_poly.entity_id
_entity_poly.type
_entity_poly.pdbx_seq_one_letter_code
_entity_poly.pdbx_strand_id
1 'polypeptide(L)'
;MPYYYFDSTALVKRYSMERGTRIVNKLMVKRGKVAILPTWTVTELYSAFSNRAQQGELTRDDCYSVIHKFERESAEGLFQFIVPTMQTYLSTKELVMEYPAL
;
A
#
# COMPACT_ATOMS: atom_id res chain seq x y z
N MET A 1 -2.43 -14.76 -14.58
CA MET A 1 -1.31 -13.94 -14.14
C MET A 1 -1.28 -13.89 -12.62
N PRO A 2 -0.13 -14.08 -12.01
CA PRO A 2 -0.06 -13.93 -10.57
C PRO A 2 -0.11 -12.46 -10.16
N TYR A 3 -0.94 -12.19 -9.16
CA TYR A 3 -1.13 -10.87 -8.60
C TYR A 3 -0.63 -10.86 -7.17
N TYR A 4 -0.06 -9.74 -6.75
CA TYR A 4 0.28 -9.51 -5.36
C TYR A 4 -0.65 -8.44 -4.79
N TYR A 5 -1.30 -8.78 -3.70
CA TYR A 5 -2.11 -7.85 -2.93
C TYR A 5 -1.24 -7.21 -1.87
N PHE A 6 -1.23 -5.89 -1.82
CA PHE A 6 -0.48 -5.17 -0.79
C PHE A 6 -1.45 -4.42 0.11
N ASP A 7 -1.33 -4.66 1.41
CA ASP A 7 -2.05 -3.86 2.40
C ASP A 7 -1.27 -2.57 2.68
N SER A 8 -1.84 -1.70 3.53
CA SER A 8 -1.21 -0.42 3.84
C SER A 8 0.14 -0.59 4.52
N THR A 9 0.31 -1.60 5.38
CA THR A 9 1.58 -1.87 6.06
C THR A 9 2.67 -2.21 5.05
N ALA A 10 2.38 -3.08 4.10
CA ALA A 10 3.34 -3.44 3.06
C ALA A 10 3.65 -2.25 2.15
N LEU A 11 2.63 -1.47 1.78
CA LEU A 11 2.82 -0.30 0.94
C LEU A 11 3.71 0.75 1.61
N VAL A 12 3.50 1.00 2.91
CA VAL A 12 4.35 1.92 3.67
C VAL A 12 5.80 1.49 3.63
N LYS A 13 6.09 0.19 3.71
CA LYS A 13 7.45 -0.34 3.66
C LYS A 13 8.17 -0.05 2.34
N ARG A 14 7.44 0.14 1.26
CA ARG A 14 8.03 0.53 0.00
C ARG A 14 8.70 1.91 0.08
N TYR A 15 8.11 2.82 0.85
CA TYR A 15 8.52 4.22 0.89
C TYR A 15 9.22 4.62 2.17
N SER A 16 9.38 3.68 3.10
CA SER A 16 10.03 3.88 4.38
C SER A 16 11.09 2.79 4.55
N MET A 17 12.32 3.17 4.89
CA MET A 17 13.38 2.19 5.11
C MET A 17 13.17 1.54 6.47
N GLU A 18 12.60 0.34 6.47
CA GLU A 18 12.32 -0.41 7.69
C GLU A 18 12.42 -1.91 7.43
N ARG A 19 12.16 -2.71 8.45
CA ARG A 19 12.19 -4.17 8.32
C ARG A 19 11.17 -4.62 7.29
N GLY A 20 11.60 -5.38 6.31
CA GLY A 20 10.74 -5.89 5.24
C GLY A 20 10.71 -5.06 3.98
N THR A 21 11.25 -3.83 3.99
CA THR A 21 11.27 -2.95 2.81
C THR A 21 11.90 -3.62 1.60
N ARG A 22 13.02 -4.29 1.80
CA ARG A 22 13.74 -4.96 0.70
C ARG A 22 12.89 -6.05 0.05
N ILE A 23 12.18 -6.82 0.86
CA ILE A 23 11.31 -7.89 0.38
C ILE A 23 10.13 -7.31 -0.40
N VAL A 24 9.48 -6.29 0.15
CA VAL A 24 8.36 -5.62 -0.51
C VAL A 24 8.78 -5.04 -1.86
N ASN A 25 9.89 -4.33 -1.89
CA ASN A 25 10.38 -3.71 -3.13
C ASN A 25 10.68 -4.76 -4.19
N LYS A 26 11.27 -5.87 -3.80
CA LYS A 26 11.59 -6.97 -4.71
C LYS A 26 10.32 -7.58 -5.31
N LEU A 27 9.28 -7.74 -4.50
CA LEU A 27 8.00 -8.29 -4.97
C LEU A 27 7.29 -7.32 -5.91
N MET A 28 7.29 -6.03 -5.60
CA MET A 28 6.58 -5.03 -6.40
C MET A 28 7.13 -4.87 -7.80
N VAL A 29 8.43 -5.05 -7.98
CA VAL A 29 9.08 -4.89 -9.29
C VAL A 29 9.34 -6.22 -9.99
N LYS A 30 8.88 -7.32 -9.44
CA LYS A 30 9.12 -8.64 -10.00
C LYS A 30 8.41 -8.78 -11.34
N ARG A 31 9.15 -9.23 -12.34
CA ARG A 31 8.64 -9.43 -13.69
C ARG A 31 7.48 -10.41 -13.72
N GLY A 32 6.43 -10.11 -14.48
CA GLY A 32 5.26 -10.96 -14.62
C GLY A 32 4.30 -10.93 -13.45
N LYS A 33 4.52 -10.04 -12.48
CA LYS A 33 3.64 -9.86 -11.34
C LYS A 33 2.99 -8.48 -11.39
N VAL A 34 1.79 -8.39 -10.84
CA VAL A 34 1.05 -7.13 -10.77
C VAL A 34 0.75 -6.82 -9.31
N ALA A 35 1.18 -5.66 -8.86
CA ALA A 35 0.87 -5.18 -7.51
C ALA A 35 -0.53 -4.56 -7.52
N ILE A 36 -1.41 -5.11 -6.70
CA ILE A 36 -2.80 -4.68 -6.61
C ILE A 36 -3.04 -3.94 -5.31
N LEU A 37 -3.63 -2.76 -5.39
CA LEU A 37 -3.98 -1.94 -4.24
C LEU A 37 -5.47 -1.61 -4.24
N PRO A 38 -6.19 -1.92 -3.16
CA PRO A 38 -7.51 -1.33 -2.96
C PRO A 38 -7.37 0.18 -2.77
N THR A 39 -8.36 0.94 -3.23
CA THR A 39 -8.28 2.41 -3.14
C THR A 39 -8.19 2.92 -1.71
N TRP A 40 -8.76 2.21 -0.71
CA TRP A 40 -8.64 2.62 0.69
C TRP A 40 -7.19 2.60 1.19
N THR A 41 -6.33 1.74 0.60
CA THR A 41 -4.92 1.64 0.97
C THR A 41 -4.18 2.95 0.69
N VAL A 42 -4.61 3.69 -0.33
CA VAL A 42 -4.04 5.00 -0.67
C VAL A 42 -4.25 5.99 0.48
N THR A 43 -5.48 6.06 0.99
CA THR A 43 -5.80 6.93 2.13
C THR A 43 -5.00 6.53 3.37
N GLU A 44 -4.87 5.24 3.62
CA GLU A 44 -4.08 4.75 4.75
C GLU A 44 -2.60 5.11 4.62
N LEU A 45 -2.05 5.04 3.40
CA LEU A 45 -0.66 5.45 3.15
C LEU A 45 -0.47 6.93 3.50
N TYR A 46 -1.35 7.79 2.99
CA TYR A 46 -1.28 9.23 3.26
C TYR A 46 -1.39 9.51 4.76
N SER A 47 -2.31 8.85 5.45
CA SER A 47 -2.49 9.01 6.90
C SER A 47 -1.26 8.57 7.67
N ALA A 48 -0.66 7.44 7.27
CA ALA A 48 0.53 6.92 7.95
C ALA A 48 1.69 7.93 7.89
N PHE A 49 1.97 8.49 6.72
CA PHE A 49 3.06 9.44 6.58
C PHE A 49 2.74 10.80 7.19
N SER A 50 1.49 11.25 7.09
CA SER A 50 1.04 12.47 7.75
C SER A 50 1.21 12.38 9.27
N ASN A 51 0.83 11.25 9.86
CA ASN A 51 0.98 11.02 11.30
C ASN A 51 2.45 11.03 11.73
N ARG A 52 3.34 10.43 10.94
CA ARG A 52 4.78 10.44 11.20
C ARG A 52 5.34 11.85 11.17
N ALA A 53 4.88 12.67 10.22
CA ALA A 53 5.30 14.06 10.14
C ALA A 53 4.80 14.86 11.36
N GLN A 54 3.57 14.64 11.79
CA GLN A 54 3.01 15.30 12.96
C GLN A 54 3.73 14.91 14.25
N GLN A 55 4.22 13.69 14.32
CA GLN A 55 4.98 13.17 15.48
C GLN A 55 6.45 13.57 15.44
N GLY A 56 6.90 14.26 14.41
CA GLY A 56 8.28 14.70 14.29
C GLY A 56 9.24 13.61 13.77
N GLU A 57 8.73 12.48 13.33
CA GLU A 57 9.56 11.39 12.78
C GLU A 57 10.05 11.69 11.36
N LEU A 58 9.32 12.53 10.64
CA LEU A 58 9.65 13.01 9.30
C LEU A 58 9.46 14.50 9.24
N THR A 59 10.21 15.17 8.36
CA THR A 59 9.90 16.55 8.04
C THR A 59 8.68 16.60 7.12
N ARG A 60 8.04 17.76 7.05
CA ARG A 60 6.93 17.95 6.12
C ARG A 60 7.37 17.74 4.67
N ASP A 61 8.57 18.21 4.32
CA ASP A 61 9.12 18.04 2.98
C ASP A 61 9.37 16.57 2.66
N ASP A 62 9.86 15.78 3.61
CA ASP A 62 10.04 14.34 3.44
C ASP A 62 8.70 13.64 3.20
N CYS A 63 7.67 14.06 3.93
CA CYS A 63 6.32 13.52 3.75
C CYS A 63 5.81 13.78 2.33
N TYR A 64 5.94 15.01 1.84
CA TYR A 64 5.54 15.34 0.47
C TYR A 64 6.36 14.59 -0.57
N SER A 65 7.65 14.39 -0.33
CA SER A 65 8.51 13.65 -1.25
C SER A 65 8.05 12.21 -1.41
N VAL A 66 7.67 11.56 -0.32
CA VAL A 66 7.13 10.20 -0.33
C VAL A 66 5.83 10.13 -1.12
N ILE A 67 4.92 11.06 -0.84
CA ILE A 67 3.62 11.12 -1.53
C ILE A 67 3.82 11.31 -3.03
N HIS A 68 4.69 12.23 -3.43
CA HIS A 68 4.97 12.48 -4.85
C HIS A 68 5.59 11.25 -5.53
N LYS A 69 6.47 10.54 -4.84
CA LYS A 69 7.04 9.31 -5.39
C LYS A 69 5.95 8.27 -5.62
N PHE A 70 5.06 8.08 -4.66
CA PHE A 70 3.94 7.16 -4.81
C PHE A 70 3.03 7.55 -5.98
N GLU A 71 2.68 8.84 -6.08
CA GLU A 71 1.84 9.34 -7.17
C GLU A 71 2.50 9.14 -8.53
N ARG A 72 3.79 9.39 -8.63
CA ARG A 72 4.56 9.18 -9.86
C ARG A 72 4.56 7.71 -10.26
N GLU A 73 4.84 6.81 -9.31
CA GLU A 73 4.84 5.37 -9.58
C GLU A 73 3.46 4.88 -9.96
N SER A 74 2.41 5.45 -9.38
CA SER A 74 1.03 5.14 -9.75
C SER A 74 0.73 5.58 -11.18
N ALA A 75 1.15 6.76 -11.57
CA ALA A 75 1.00 7.27 -12.92
C ALA A 75 1.79 6.45 -13.94
N GLU A 76 2.93 5.89 -13.55
CA GLU A 76 3.76 5.04 -14.38
C GLU A 76 3.23 3.60 -14.49
N GLY A 77 2.17 3.27 -13.78
CA GLY A 77 1.52 1.97 -13.88
C GLY A 77 2.10 0.88 -12.98
N LEU A 78 2.85 1.24 -11.93
CA LEU A 78 3.40 0.24 -11.00
C LEU A 78 2.29 -0.54 -10.29
N PHE A 79 1.16 0.10 -10.04
CA PHE A 79 0.05 -0.49 -9.31
C PHE A 79 -1.20 -0.58 -10.15
N GLN A 80 -2.00 -1.62 -9.90
CA GLN A 80 -3.36 -1.71 -10.39
C GLN A 80 -4.30 -1.45 -9.21
N PHE A 81 -5.17 -0.46 -9.36
CA PHE A 81 -6.08 -0.08 -8.28
C PHE A 81 -7.42 -0.78 -8.43
N ILE A 82 -7.98 -1.20 -7.29
CA ILE A 82 -9.31 -1.79 -7.22
C ILE A 82 -10.20 -0.87 -6.39
N VAL A 83 -11.34 -0.48 -6.98
CA VAL A 83 -12.36 0.27 -6.25
C VAL A 83 -13.26 -0.72 -5.53
N PRO A 84 -13.32 -0.70 -4.19
CA PRO A 84 -14.16 -1.65 -3.45
C PRO A 84 -15.64 -1.42 -3.72
N THR A 85 -16.37 -2.51 -3.90
CA THR A 85 -17.82 -2.50 -4.01
C THR A 85 -18.42 -3.07 -2.74
N MET A 86 -19.75 -2.99 -2.59
CA MET A 86 -20.43 -3.63 -1.48
C MET A 86 -20.14 -5.13 -1.46
N GLN A 87 -20.10 -5.76 -2.64
CA GLN A 87 -19.77 -7.17 -2.76
C GLN A 87 -18.36 -7.48 -2.24
N THR A 88 -17.40 -6.59 -2.50
CA THR A 88 -16.04 -6.72 -1.98
C THR A 88 -16.04 -6.73 -0.45
N TYR A 89 -16.78 -5.80 0.16
CA TYR A 89 -16.86 -5.73 1.63
C TYR A 89 -17.53 -6.96 2.22
N LEU A 90 -18.59 -7.47 1.59
CA LEU A 90 -19.28 -8.67 2.06
C LEU A 90 -18.36 -9.89 1.98
N SER A 91 -17.62 -10.03 0.90
CA SER A 91 -16.66 -11.13 0.75
C SER A 91 -15.56 -11.06 1.79
N THR A 92 -15.06 -9.85 2.09
CA THR A 92 -14.05 -9.64 3.14
C THR A 92 -14.60 -10.04 4.51
N LYS A 93 -15.85 -9.68 4.79
CA LYS A 93 -16.49 -10.05 6.05
C LYS A 93 -16.54 -11.56 6.22
N GLU A 94 -16.92 -12.29 5.19
CA GLU A 94 -16.96 -13.76 5.21
C GLU A 94 -15.59 -14.36 5.49
N LEU A 95 -14.55 -13.84 4.83
CA LEU A 95 -13.18 -14.30 5.04
C LEU A 95 -12.71 -14.06 6.47
N VAL A 96 -13.00 -12.88 7.03
CA VAL A 96 -12.62 -12.53 8.39
C VAL A 96 -13.32 -13.44 9.41
N MET A 97 -14.59 -13.75 9.18
CA MET A 97 -15.36 -14.64 10.06
C MET A 97 -14.89 -16.09 9.98
N GLU A 98 -14.48 -16.54 8.79
CA GLU A 98 -13.99 -17.90 8.58
C GLU A 98 -12.52 -18.07 8.99
N TYR A 99 -11.70 -17.03 8.80
CA TYR A 99 -10.27 -17.04 9.11
C TYR A 99 -9.89 -15.85 9.99
N PRO A 100 -10.31 -15.84 11.25
CA PRO A 100 -10.15 -14.65 12.10
C PRO A 100 -8.69 -14.27 12.40
N ALA A 101 -7.72 -15.15 12.08
CA ALA A 101 -6.30 -14.87 12.28
C ALA A 101 -5.65 -14.08 11.14
N LEU A 102 -6.36 -13.82 10.06
CA LEU A 102 -5.84 -13.10 8.92
C LEU A 102 -5.62 -11.60 9.21
#